data_a1bc1245db1957be5abc95ea89619a95
#
_entry.id   a1bc1245db1957be5abc95ea89619a95
#
_cell.length_a   1.000
_cell.length_b   1.000
_cell.length_c   1.000
_cell.angle_alpha   90.00
_cell.angle_beta   90.00
_cell.angle_gamma   90.00
#
_symmetry.space_group_name_H-M   'P 1'
#
loop_
_entity.id
_entity.type
_entity.pdbx_description
1 polymer ?
#
loop_
_entity_poly.entity_id
_entity_poly.type
_entity_poly.pdbx_seq_one_letter_code
_entity_poly.pdbx_strand_id
1 'polypeptide(L)'
;MVMPQAYGAIYSEMLTPDGELNVHHTYMRTGVVDVGTYTVDIALDDDGEFISSESGSVEGGVYTAQERIASMLERDYREKVPYKIVEQVLRNGIFTASGNPIDYSDEVEEALAPLRSATLGLMSEKWQRGTTVDVIYLSGGGAELVYEQVVDAYPQTKLVAHAQMANARGYLHYANFTARD
;
A
#
# COMPACT_ATOMS: atom_id res chain seq x y z
N MET A 1 1.85 9.39 -22.82
CA MET A 1 2.83 8.98 -21.80
C MET A 1 2.23 7.83 -21.00
N VAL A 2 2.93 6.72 -20.80
CA VAL A 2 2.46 5.62 -19.96
C VAL A 2 3.22 5.73 -18.65
N MET A 3 2.52 5.90 -17.53
CA MET A 3 3.12 6.00 -16.20
C MET A 3 2.76 4.78 -15.36
N PRO A 4 3.64 4.32 -14.46
CA PRO A 4 3.32 3.27 -13.52
C PRO A 4 2.12 3.65 -12.63
N GLN A 5 1.27 2.67 -12.30
CA GLN A 5 0.06 2.92 -11.50
C GLN A 5 0.37 3.59 -10.16
N ALA A 6 1.41 3.14 -9.47
CA ALA A 6 1.85 3.67 -8.19
C ALA A 6 2.19 5.18 -8.23
N TYR A 7 2.51 5.73 -9.40
CA TYR A 7 2.83 7.15 -9.55
C TYR A 7 1.64 8.08 -9.24
N GLY A 8 0.41 7.57 -9.35
CA GLY A 8 -0.77 8.31 -8.92
C GLY A 8 -0.70 8.71 -7.44
N ALA A 9 -0.19 7.83 -6.57
CA ALA A 9 -0.05 8.16 -5.15
C ALA A 9 0.98 9.27 -4.91
N ILE A 10 2.06 9.35 -5.70
CA ILE A 10 2.99 10.50 -5.67
C ILE A 10 2.26 11.79 -6.01
N TYR A 11 1.51 11.82 -7.11
CA TYR A 11 0.76 13.02 -7.49
C TYR A 11 -0.30 13.42 -6.47
N SER A 12 -0.88 12.47 -5.72
CA SER A 12 -1.86 12.80 -4.69
C SER A 12 -1.28 13.64 -3.55
N GLU A 13 0.05 13.58 -3.35
CA GLU A 13 0.76 14.31 -2.31
C GLU A 13 1.54 15.50 -2.85
N MET A 14 2.05 15.40 -4.10
CA MET A 14 2.81 16.46 -4.76
C MET A 14 1.93 17.55 -5.36
N LEU A 15 0.68 17.25 -5.68
CA LEU A 15 -0.24 18.21 -6.31
C LEU A 15 -1.46 18.47 -5.41
N THR A 16 -1.92 19.71 -5.42
CA THR A 16 -3.20 20.08 -4.81
C THR A 16 -4.38 19.62 -5.67
N PRO A 17 -5.60 19.54 -5.11
CA PRO A 17 -6.80 19.24 -5.90
C PRO A 17 -7.01 20.16 -7.10
N ASP A 18 -6.53 21.41 -7.01
CA ASP A 18 -6.62 22.41 -8.08
C ASP A 18 -5.46 22.31 -9.10
N GLY A 19 -4.59 21.31 -8.95
CA GLY A 19 -3.44 21.09 -9.85
C GLY A 19 -2.28 22.07 -9.61
N GLU A 20 -2.07 22.56 -8.40
CA GLU A 20 -0.88 23.34 -8.05
C GLU A 20 0.19 22.44 -7.42
N LEU A 21 1.46 22.78 -7.64
CA LEU A 21 2.55 22.07 -6.98
C LEU A 21 2.55 22.36 -5.48
N ASN A 22 2.60 21.33 -4.68
CA ASN A 22 2.83 21.44 -3.25
C ASN A 22 4.32 21.70 -3.00
N VAL A 23 4.65 22.94 -2.64
CA VAL A 23 6.03 23.39 -2.45
C VAL A 23 6.85 22.58 -1.44
N HIS A 24 6.20 21.83 -0.55
CA HIS A 24 6.87 20.96 0.40
C HIS A 24 7.47 19.69 -0.23
N HIS A 25 7.11 19.38 -1.48
CA HIS A 25 7.60 18.22 -2.22
C HIS A 25 8.54 18.57 -3.38
N THR A 26 8.90 19.84 -3.52
CA THR A 26 9.87 20.29 -4.52
C THR A 26 11.28 19.84 -4.11
N TYR A 27 12.04 19.26 -5.04
CA TYR A 27 13.41 18.76 -4.82
C TYR A 27 13.54 17.60 -3.82
N MET A 28 12.48 16.83 -3.61
CA MET A 28 12.53 15.65 -2.76
C MET A 28 12.64 14.37 -3.59
N ARG A 29 13.44 13.45 -3.10
CA ARG A 29 13.49 12.08 -3.62
C ARG A 29 12.39 11.26 -2.95
N THR A 30 11.31 11.04 -3.68
CA THR A 30 10.03 10.52 -3.16
C THR A 30 9.80 9.09 -3.60
N GLY A 31 9.71 8.18 -2.62
CA GLY A 31 9.26 6.81 -2.85
C GLY A 31 7.76 6.65 -2.65
N VAL A 32 7.16 5.71 -3.37
CA VAL A 32 5.81 5.21 -3.08
C VAL A 32 5.82 3.69 -3.02
N VAL A 33 5.05 3.15 -2.08
CA VAL A 33 4.74 1.72 -1.96
C VAL A 33 3.23 1.58 -2.07
N ASP A 34 2.76 0.97 -3.14
CA ASP A 34 1.34 0.71 -3.38
C ASP A 34 1.02 -0.76 -3.10
N VAL A 35 0.35 -1.02 -1.98
CA VAL A 35 -0.02 -2.37 -1.55
C VAL A 35 -1.39 -2.70 -2.11
N GLY A 36 -1.40 -3.34 -3.26
CA GLY A 36 -2.59 -3.72 -4.00
C GLY A 36 -3.19 -5.07 -3.58
N THR A 37 -4.23 -5.47 -4.30
CA THR A 37 -4.88 -6.77 -4.07
C THR A 37 -3.99 -7.94 -4.45
N TYR A 38 -3.28 -7.86 -5.59
CA TYR A 38 -2.47 -8.96 -6.13
C TYR A 38 -0.97 -8.67 -6.14
N THR A 39 -0.58 -7.41 -6.16
CA THR A 39 0.81 -6.96 -6.24
C THR A 39 1.13 -5.94 -5.18
N VAL A 40 2.42 -5.84 -4.88
CA VAL A 40 3.01 -4.67 -4.24
C VAL A 40 3.87 -3.99 -5.30
N ASP A 41 3.59 -2.73 -5.55
CA ASP A 41 4.28 -1.92 -6.55
C ASP A 41 5.04 -0.79 -5.85
N ILE A 42 6.29 -0.58 -6.24
CA ILE A 42 7.06 0.58 -5.75
C ILE A 42 7.52 1.44 -6.92
N ALA A 43 7.52 2.75 -6.70
CA ALA A 43 8.06 3.72 -7.64
C ALA A 43 8.89 4.76 -6.91
N LEU A 44 9.91 5.26 -7.58
CA LEU A 44 10.73 6.36 -7.12
C LEU A 44 10.66 7.51 -8.10
N ASP A 45 10.45 8.69 -7.55
CA ASP A 45 10.57 9.99 -8.20
C ASP A 45 11.77 10.73 -7.64
N ASP A 46 12.59 11.31 -8.51
CA ASP A 46 13.71 12.16 -8.16
C ASP A 46 13.57 13.49 -8.90
N ASP A 47 13.14 14.53 -8.18
CA ASP A 47 12.90 15.87 -8.72
C ASP A 47 11.96 15.89 -9.96
N GLY A 48 10.89 15.11 -9.93
CA GLY A 48 9.91 14.99 -11.02
C GLY A 48 10.29 13.99 -12.11
N GLU A 49 11.42 13.28 -11.97
CA GLU A 49 11.83 12.20 -12.87
C GLU A 49 11.54 10.81 -12.28
N PHE A 50 10.87 9.97 -13.05
CA PHE A 50 10.65 8.57 -12.70
C PHE A 50 11.93 7.75 -12.83
N ILE A 51 12.39 7.14 -11.74
CA ILE A 51 13.61 6.31 -11.70
C ILE A 51 13.24 4.83 -11.83
N SER A 52 13.23 4.32 -13.05
CA SER A 52 12.80 2.95 -13.36
C SER A 52 13.70 1.86 -12.72
N SER A 53 14.99 2.13 -12.54
CA SER A 53 15.93 1.18 -11.91
C SER A 53 15.65 0.98 -10.41
N GLU A 54 15.02 1.95 -9.77
CA GLU A 54 14.66 1.95 -8.35
C GLU A 54 13.15 1.78 -8.14
N SER A 55 12.46 1.33 -9.17
CA SER A 55 11.05 0.99 -9.16
C SER A 55 10.86 -0.48 -9.49
N GLY A 56 9.70 -1.05 -9.14
CA GLY A 56 9.44 -2.45 -9.39
C GLY A 56 8.10 -2.92 -8.88
N SER A 57 7.81 -4.20 -9.09
CA SER A 57 6.59 -4.86 -8.67
C SER A 57 6.91 -6.28 -8.21
N VAL A 58 6.17 -6.77 -7.22
CA VAL A 58 6.22 -8.17 -6.78
C VAL A 58 4.80 -8.71 -6.61
N GLU A 59 4.60 -9.96 -6.99
CA GLU A 59 3.36 -10.69 -6.68
C GLU A 59 3.27 -10.97 -5.18
N GLY A 60 2.05 -11.02 -4.64
CA GLY A 60 1.83 -11.30 -3.23
C GLY A 60 1.13 -10.16 -2.48
N GLY A 61 0.13 -9.55 -3.12
CA GLY A 61 -0.73 -8.55 -2.47
C GLY A 61 -1.67 -9.14 -1.40
N VAL A 62 -2.64 -8.35 -0.97
CA VAL A 62 -3.56 -8.68 0.14
C VAL A 62 -4.37 -9.95 -0.11
N TYR A 63 -4.62 -10.29 -1.38
CA TYR A 63 -5.43 -11.45 -1.78
C TYR A 63 -4.96 -12.76 -1.15
N THR A 64 -3.64 -12.99 -1.09
CA THR A 64 -3.08 -14.22 -0.51
C THR A 64 -3.42 -14.36 0.98
N ALA A 65 -3.36 -13.28 1.73
CA ALA A 65 -3.75 -13.27 3.14
C ALA A 65 -5.27 -13.46 3.31
N GLN A 66 -6.07 -12.82 2.45
CA GLN A 66 -7.53 -12.98 2.43
C GLN A 66 -7.93 -14.43 2.17
N GLU A 67 -7.36 -15.09 1.15
CA GLU A 67 -7.66 -16.49 0.83
C GLU A 67 -7.26 -17.43 1.98
N ARG A 68 -6.15 -17.15 2.65
CA ARG A 68 -5.70 -17.95 3.80
C ARG A 68 -6.70 -17.87 4.96
N ILE A 69 -7.14 -16.68 5.33
CA ILE A 69 -8.16 -16.48 6.38
C ILE A 69 -9.51 -17.04 5.95
N ALA A 70 -9.95 -16.81 4.70
CA ALA A 70 -11.21 -17.36 4.19
C ALA A 70 -11.23 -18.89 4.28
N SER A 71 -10.17 -19.55 3.80
CA SER A 71 -10.05 -21.02 3.83
C SER A 71 -10.05 -21.57 5.25
N MET A 72 -9.45 -20.86 6.20
CA MET A 72 -9.40 -21.26 7.59
C MET A 72 -10.78 -21.14 8.25
N LEU A 73 -11.47 -20.02 8.06
CA LEU A 73 -12.83 -19.83 8.56
C LEU A 73 -13.82 -20.83 7.95
N GLU A 74 -13.70 -21.10 6.63
CA GLU A 74 -14.53 -22.13 5.95
C GLU A 74 -14.31 -23.53 6.54
N ARG A 75 -13.06 -23.90 6.84
CA ARG A 75 -12.73 -25.17 7.49
C ARG A 75 -13.32 -25.26 8.90
N ASP A 76 -13.21 -24.19 9.70
CA ASP A 76 -13.58 -24.20 11.12
C ASP A 76 -15.11 -24.14 11.30
N TYR A 77 -15.81 -23.42 10.43
CA TYR A 77 -17.27 -23.26 10.49
C TYR A 77 -18.05 -24.08 9.47
N ARG A 78 -17.38 -24.72 8.50
CA ARG A 78 -17.97 -25.54 7.41
C ARG A 78 -18.96 -24.78 6.55
N GLU A 79 -18.77 -23.47 6.43
CA GLU A 79 -19.56 -22.57 5.58
C GLU A 79 -18.69 -21.48 4.95
N LYS A 80 -19.10 -20.98 3.79
CA LYS A 80 -18.40 -19.87 3.15
C LYS A 80 -18.64 -18.58 3.88
N VAL A 81 -17.56 -17.91 4.25
CA VAL A 81 -17.61 -16.60 4.89
C VAL A 81 -17.53 -15.49 3.80
N PRO A 82 -18.45 -14.50 3.83
CA PRO A 82 -18.43 -13.39 2.89
C PRO A 82 -17.10 -12.62 2.95
N TYR A 83 -16.60 -12.22 1.78
CA TYR A 83 -15.29 -11.54 1.65
C TYR A 83 -15.16 -10.29 2.55
N LYS A 84 -16.25 -9.54 2.72
CA LYS A 84 -16.31 -8.40 3.64
C LYS A 84 -15.98 -8.77 5.10
N ILE A 85 -16.42 -9.95 5.53
CA ILE A 85 -16.13 -10.45 6.88
C ILE A 85 -14.66 -10.88 6.98
N VAL A 86 -14.13 -11.56 5.95
CA VAL A 86 -12.71 -11.91 5.88
C VAL A 86 -11.83 -10.67 5.98
N GLU A 87 -12.17 -9.60 5.26
CA GLU A 87 -11.48 -8.32 5.33
C GLU A 87 -11.52 -7.70 6.74
N GLN A 88 -12.67 -7.76 7.41
CA GLN A 88 -12.79 -7.29 8.79
C GLN A 88 -11.91 -8.09 9.75
N VAL A 89 -11.86 -9.43 9.60
CA VAL A 89 -10.97 -10.28 10.42
C VAL A 89 -9.50 -9.92 10.16
N LEU A 90 -9.10 -9.74 8.91
CA LEU A 90 -7.73 -9.30 8.57
C LEU A 90 -7.35 -7.96 9.20
N ARG A 91 -8.30 -7.03 9.37
CA ARG A 91 -8.02 -5.70 9.91
C ARG A 91 -8.03 -5.62 11.43
N ASN A 92 -8.84 -6.42 12.09
CA ASN A 92 -9.06 -6.29 13.56
C ASN A 92 -8.77 -7.57 14.35
N GLY A 93 -8.44 -8.68 13.68
CA GLY A 93 -8.17 -9.97 14.33
C GLY A 93 -9.39 -10.67 14.91
N ILE A 94 -10.61 -10.15 14.76
CA ILE A 94 -11.81 -10.67 15.43
C ILE A 94 -12.81 -11.22 14.41
N PHE A 95 -13.20 -12.46 14.59
CA PHE A 95 -14.34 -13.08 13.90
C PHE A 95 -15.53 -13.21 14.87
N THR A 96 -16.72 -12.83 14.45
CA THR A 96 -17.94 -12.99 15.26
C THR A 96 -18.76 -14.17 14.75
N ALA A 97 -18.76 -15.27 15.50
CA ALA A 97 -19.54 -16.47 15.21
C ALA A 97 -20.78 -16.53 16.13
N SER A 98 -21.98 -16.57 15.55
CA SER A 98 -23.26 -16.64 16.31
C SER A 98 -23.35 -15.60 17.44
N GLY A 99 -22.84 -14.39 17.20
CA GLY A 99 -22.84 -13.28 18.16
C GLY A 99 -21.69 -13.29 19.17
N ASN A 100 -20.82 -14.29 19.15
CA ASN A 100 -19.66 -14.38 20.05
C ASN A 100 -18.36 -13.98 19.31
N PRO A 101 -17.59 -13.01 19.83
CA PRO A 101 -16.30 -12.66 19.27
C PRO A 101 -15.26 -13.77 19.55
N ILE A 102 -14.49 -14.09 18.54
CA ILE A 102 -13.41 -15.09 18.58
C ILE A 102 -12.15 -14.40 18.06
N ASP A 103 -11.07 -14.54 18.79
CA ASP A 103 -9.78 -13.95 18.47
C ASP A 103 -9.04 -14.83 17.46
N TYR A 104 -8.63 -14.22 16.34
CA TYR A 104 -7.84 -14.78 15.25
C TYR A 104 -6.57 -13.96 14.99
N SER A 105 -6.11 -13.21 15.99
CA SER A 105 -4.97 -12.30 15.81
C SER A 105 -3.69 -13.04 15.41
N ASP A 106 -3.41 -14.20 16.02
CA ASP A 106 -2.23 -15.00 15.69
C ASP A 106 -2.27 -15.51 14.24
N GLU A 107 -3.43 -15.97 13.79
CA GLU A 107 -3.63 -16.47 12.43
C GLU A 107 -3.57 -15.34 11.40
N VAL A 108 -4.04 -14.15 11.76
CA VAL A 108 -3.92 -12.95 10.92
C VAL A 108 -2.45 -12.56 10.78
N GLU A 109 -1.68 -12.56 11.86
CA GLU A 109 -0.23 -12.30 11.81
C GLU A 109 0.49 -13.30 10.88
N GLU A 110 0.17 -14.59 10.99
CA GLU A 110 0.72 -15.61 10.08
C GLU A 110 0.28 -15.39 8.62
N ALA A 111 -0.98 -15.00 8.39
CA ALA A 111 -1.49 -14.78 7.05
C ALA A 111 -0.85 -13.55 6.38
N LEU A 112 -0.52 -12.51 7.15
CA LEU A 112 0.09 -11.27 6.68
C LEU A 112 1.61 -11.37 6.51
N ALA A 113 2.28 -12.32 7.15
CA ALA A 113 3.73 -12.43 7.12
C ALA A 113 4.32 -12.50 5.69
N PRO A 114 3.75 -13.26 4.71
CA PRO A 114 4.26 -13.25 3.34
C PRO A 114 4.13 -11.88 2.66
N LEU A 115 3.02 -11.16 2.84
CA LEU A 115 2.80 -9.83 2.29
C LEU A 115 3.84 -8.83 2.83
N ARG A 116 4.03 -8.83 4.16
CA ARG A 116 5.02 -7.97 4.83
C ARG A 116 6.44 -8.26 4.35
N SER A 117 6.78 -9.55 4.25
CA SER A 117 8.09 -9.98 3.76
C SER A 117 8.33 -9.59 2.30
N ALA A 118 7.33 -9.75 1.42
CA ALA A 118 7.43 -9.35 0.02
C ALA A 118 7.59 -7.82 -0.12
N THR A 119 6.81 -7.04 0.66
CA THR A 119 6.90 -5.58 0.68
C THR A 119 8.30 -5.10 1.09
N LEU A 120 8.78 -5.55 2.26
CA LEU A 120 10.10 -5.16 2.76
C LEU A 120 11.24 -5.68 1.88
N GLY A 121 11.07 -6.88 1.31
CA GLY A 121 12.04 -7.48 0.39
C GLY A 121 12.21 -6.63 -0.87
N LEU A 122 11.12 -6.20 -1.50
CA LEU A 122 11.14 -5.34 -2.67
C LEU A 122 11.74 -3.97 -2.36
N MET A 123 11.34 -3.34 -1.24
CA MET A 123 11.92 -2.08 -0.79
C MET A 123 13.43 -2.19 -0.54
N SER A 124 13.86 -3.27 0.11
CA SER A 124 15.28 -3.52 0.39
C SER A 124 16.09 -3.78 -0.89
N GLU A 125 15.52 -4.50 -1.86
CA GLU A 125 16.15 -4.74 -3.16
C GLU A 125 16.41 -3.44 -3.92
N LYS A 126 15.43 -2.53 -3.93
CA LYS A 126 15.48 -1.30 -4.75
C LYS A 126 16.09 -0.11 -4.02
N TRP A 127 15.79 0.04 -2.74
CA TRP A 127 16.19 1.23 -1.95
C TRP A 127 17.17 0.91 -0.82
N GLN A 128 17.58 -0.36 -0.66
CA GLN A 128 18.45 -0.81 0.43
C GLN A 128 17.89 -0.39 1.80
N ARG A 129 18.58 0.52 2.51
CA ARG A 129 18.13 1.10 3.79
C ARG A 129 17.27 2.35 3.61
N GLY A 130 16.98 2.76 2.39
CA GLY A 130 16.23 3.98 2.08
C GLY A 130 16.90 5.29 2.46
N THR A 131 18.22 5.27 2.71
CA THR A 131 18.96 6.46 3.18
C THR A 131 18.94 7.63 2.19
N THR A 132 18.73 7.34 0.91
CA THR A 132 18.65 8.34 -0.14
C THR A 132 17.23 8.69 -0.55
N VAL A 133 16.21 8.16 0.12
CA VAL A 133 14.80 8.46 -0.12
C VAL A 133 14.32 9.38 1.01
N ASP A 134 13.91 10.60 0.66
CA ASP A 134 13.55 11.62 1.64
C ASP A 134 12.20 11.35 2.31
N VAL A 135 11.24 10.84 1.55
CA VAL A 135 9.92 10.46 2.03
C VAL A 135 9.42 9.22 1.27
N ILE A 136 8.72 8.34 1.96
CA ILE A 136 8.05 7.17 1.37
C ILE A 136 6.56 7.29 1.65
N TYR A 137 5.74 7.28 0.61
CA TYR A 137 4.29 7.27 0.73
C TYR A 137 3.76 5.84 0.62
N LEU A 138 3.08 5.38 1.66
CA LEU A 138 2.43 4.06 1.67
C LEU A 138 0.97 4.22 1.26
N SER A 139 0.59 3.56 0.18
CA SER A 139 -0.72 3.63 -0.48
C SER A 139 -1.29 2.24 -0.80
N GLY A 140 -2.51 2.22 -1.35
CA GLY A 140 -3.21 1.00 -1.70
C GLY A 140 -4.11 0.47 -0.58
N GLY A 141 -4.97 -0.50 -0.93
CA GLY A 141 -5.94 -1.08 0.02
C GLY A 141 -5.32 -1.90 1.14
N GLY A 142 -4.08 -2.37 0.96
CA GLY A 142 -3.31 -3.13 1.94
C GLY A 142 -2.33 -2.30 2.76
N ALA A 143 -2.25 -1.00 2.53
CA ALA A 143 -1.25 -0.13 3.17
C ALA A 143 -1.25 -0.24 4.72
N GLU A 144 -2.41 -0.20 5.34
CA GLU A 144 -2.54 -0.28 6.80
C GLU A 144 -2.05 -1.62 7.38
N LEU A 145 -2.15 -2.72 6.60
CA LEU A 145 -1.77 -4.07 7.04
C LEU A 145 -0.24 -4.28 7.14
N VAL A 146 0.53 -3.39 6.53
CA VAL A 146 2.01 -3.45 6.52
C VAL A 146 2.65 -2.22 7.15
N TYR A 147 1.85 -1.22 7.56
CA TYR A 147 2.33 0.10 7.96
C TYR A 147 3.38 0.06 9.07
N GLU A 148 3.09 -0.63 10.17
CA GLU A 148 3.99 -0.69 11.32
C GLU A 148 5.36 -1.25 10.94
N GLN A 149 5.38 -2.38 10.22
CA GLN A 149 6.64 -3.04 9.81
C GLN A 149 7.43 -2.19 8.81
N VAL A 150 6.73 -1.46 7.93
CA VAL A 150 7.39 -0.56 6.98
C VAL A 150 7.98 0.65 7.70
N VAL A 151 7.25 1.26 8.64
CA VAL A 151 7.76 2.41 9.44
C VAL A 151 8.94 2.01 10.30
N ASP A 152 8.93 0.82 10.90
CA ASP A 152 10.05 0.31 11.71
C ASP A 152 11.33 0.17 10.88
N ALA A 153 11.21 -0.27 9.62
CA ALA A 153 12.35 -0.44 8.72
C ALA A 153 12.73 0.87 7.99
N TYR A 154 11.74 1.73 7.70
CA TYR A 154 11.88 2.98 6.95
C TYR A 154 11.11 4.11 7.67
N PRO A 155 11.72 4.76 8.69
CA PRO A 155 11.03 5.75 9.55
C PRO A 155 10.48 6.97 8.81
N GLN A 156 10.98 7.28 7.60
CA GLN A 156 10.48 8.37 6.75
C GLN A 156 9.16 8.03 6.04
N THR A 157 8.56 6.86 6.32
CA THR A 157 7.30 6.42 5.70
C THR A 157 6.09 7.16 6.28
N LYS A 158 5.20 7.60 5.39
CA LYS A 158 3.92 8.23 5.71
C LYS A 158 2.78 7.45 5.07
N LEU A 159 1.76 7.14 5.85
CA LEU A 159 0.52 6.58 5.30
C LEU A 159 -0.26 7.70 4.60
N VAL A 160 -0.59 7.49 3.33
CA VAL A 160 -1.37 8.45 2.55
C VAL A 160 -2.83 8.46 3.04
N ALA A 161 -3.40 9.66 3.19
CA ALA A 161 -4.82 9.79 3.54
C ALA A 161 -5.69 9.08 2.50
N HIS A 162 -6.67 8.26 2.95
CA HIS A 162 -7.49 7.44 2.06
C HIS A 162 -6.64 6.62 1.07
N ALA A 163 -5.67 5.89 1.57
CA ALA A 163 -4.62 5.18 0.84
C ALA A 163 -5.14 4.36 -0.35
N GLN A 164 -6.30 3.69 -0.21
CA GLN A 164 -6.92 2.91 -1.27
C GLN A 164 -7.30 3.75 -2.51
N MET A 165 -7.59 5.04 -2.33
CA MET A 165 -8.00 5.96 -3.41
C MET A 165 -6.87 6.88 -3.87
N ALA A 166 -5.66 6.72 -3.34
CA ALA A 166 -4.54 7.63 -3.59
C ALA A 166 -4.22 7.76 -5.09
N ASN A 167 -4.13 6.64 -5.81
CA ASN A 167 -3.84 6.65 -7.25
C ASN A 167 -4.91 7.41 -8.04
N ALA A 168 -6.19 7.14 -7.79
CA ALA A 168 -7.29 7.82 -8.49
C ALA A 168 -7.30 9.33 -8.19
N ARG A 169 -7.08 9.69 -6.93
CA ARG A 169 -6.98 11.11 -6.51
C ARG A 169 -5.81 11.81 -7.19
N GLY A 170 -4.64 11.18 -7.18
CA GLY A 170 -3.46 11.76 -7.78
C GLY A 170 -3.56 11.94 -9.29
N TYR A 171 -4.17 11.00 -10.00
CA TYR A 171 -4.42 11.18 -11.43
C TYR A 171 -5.42 12.30 -11.72
N LEU A 172 -6.43 12.53 -10.84
CA LEU A 172 -7.30 13.69 -10.95
C LEU A 172 -6.51 15.00 -10.74
N HIS A 173 -5.65 15.06 -9.73
CA HIS A 173 -4.79 16.23 -9.48
C HIS A 173 -3.87 16.51 -10.68
N TYR A 174 -3.27 15.46 -11.25
CA TYR A 174 -2.43 15.56 -12.44
C TYR A 174 -3.19 16.04 -13.68
N ALA A 175 -4.41 15.56 -13.89
CA ALA A 175 -5.26 16.04 -14.98
C ALA A 175 -5.56 17.54 -14.83
N ASN A 176 -5.83 18.01 -13.62
CA ASN A 176 -6.04 19.43 -13.33
C ASN A 176 -4.76 20.25 -13.52
N PHE A 177 -3.59 19.70 -13.16
CA PHE A 177 -2.29 20.34 -13.40
C PHE A 177 -2.04 20.54 -14.90
N THR A 178 -2.23 19.50 -15.72
CA THR A 178 -2.00 19.57 -17.18
C THR A 178 -3.04 20.39 -17.95
N ALA A 179 -4.22 20.63 -17.37
CA ALA A 179 -5.26 21.45 -18.00
C ALA A 179 -5.05 22.97 -17.82
N ARG A 180 -4.04 23.36 -17.04
CA ARG A 180 -3.69 24.78 -16.79
C ARG A 180 -2.74 25.37 -17.83
N ASP A 181 -2.02 24.51 -18.57
CA ASP A 181 -1.14 24.87 -19.69
C ASP A 181 -1.94 24.94 -21.02
#